data_218401b5722dd9ad9c0980e24b0597a5
#
_entry.id   218401b5722dd9ad9c0980e24b0597a5
#
_cell.length_a   1.000
_cell.length_b   1.000
_cell.length_c   1.000
_cell.angle_alpha   90.00
_cell.angle_beta   90.00
_cell.angle_gamma   90.00
#
_symmetry.space_group_name_H-M   'P 1'
#
loop_
_entity.id
_entity.type
_entity.pdbx_description
1 polymer ?
#
loop_
_entity_poly.entity_id
_entity_poly.type
_entity_poly.pdbx_seq_one_letter_code
_entity_poly.pdbx_strand_id
1 'polypeptide(L)'
;MKGRKPKPTAIKKQDGTADPWRNRIVGQGDEAPDQLLANPSNWRIHPTAQREALAAVLDDVGWVQRVIVNRTTQHVVDGHLRVALALSRDEPTIPVNYVELDEREEALVLAALDPIAAMATTDKNKLRELLEQAQVTDEALRDQLNDVAGMTAALKEGETDPDAVPDERATKIQRGDLFALGDHRLLCGDCTEADDVARLMNGTKAQMIFTDPPYGVNYDGGLKKRKRLKNDHQNTDIYGQSLPVLERATDDQSSIYLWYADGHAAAAAAAAAGYEIVCQIIWAKNHAQFVTSAHYKGKHEPCFHGHKKNKTARWFGANNEVTLWEYSRSSSNDYHPTQKPVAIAVRAIGNSTAHMDIILDGFIGGGTTMIAAEQLGRRCYAIEIEPTYCQVTIDRWEAFTGEKAKKVQP
;
A
#
# COMPACT_ATOMS: atom_id res chain seq x y z
N MET A 1 -15.81 41.75 19.00
CA MET A 1 -15.88 41.40 20.45
C MET A 1 -14.56 40.76 20.85
N LYS A 2 -13.80 41.38 21.77
CA LYS A 2 -12.51 40.85 22.21
C LYS A 2 -12.74 39.63 23.10
N GLY A 3 -12.32 38.45 22.67
CA GLY A 3 -12.41 37.21 23.46
C GLY A 3 -11.55 37.32 24.73
N ARG A 4 -12.16 37.09 25.87
CA ARG A 4 -11.50 37.02 27.18
C ARG A 4 -10.59 35.76 27.18
N LYS A 5 -9.27 35.96 27.39
CA LYS A 5 -8.36 34.84 27.69
C LYS A 5 -8.86 34.12 28.95
N PRO A 6 -8.93 32.78 28.95
CA PRO A 6 -9.28 32.03 30.15
C PRO A 6 -8.21 32.32 31.24
N LYS A 7 -8.67 32.59 32.46
CA LYS A 7 -7.76 32.72 33.62
C LYS A 7 -7.24 31.30 33.96
N PRO A 8 -5.97 31.12 34.32
CA PRO A 8 -5.48 29.84 34.83
C PRO A 8 -6.31 29.48 36.09
N THR A 9 -6.91 28.30 36.07
CA THR A 9 -7.61 27.75 37.24
C THR A 9 -6.53 27.42 38.29
N ALA A 10 -6.56 28.11 39.43
CA ALA A 10 -5.69 27.79 40.56
C ALA A 10 -6.03 26.39 41.06
N ILE A 11 -5.07 25.47 40.96
CA ILE A 11 -5.18 24.09 41.48
C ILE A 11 -5.19 24.21 43.01
N LYS A 12 -6.35 23.88 43.63
CA LYS A 12 -6.45 23.71 45.10
C LYS A 12 -5.65 22.46 45.49
N LYS A 13 -4.58 22.63 46.27
CA LYS A 13 -3.93 21.54 46.98
C LYS A 13 -4.93 20.96 47.95
N GLN A 14 -5.38 19.72 47.73
CA GLN A 14 -6.06 18.93 48.74
C GLN A 14 -5.04 18.05 49.45
N ASP A 15 -5.07 18.11 50.78
CA ASP A 15 -4.19 17.35 51.67
C ASP A 15 -4.37 15.84 51.45
N GLY A 16 -3.29 15.14 51.18
CA GLY A 16 -3.15 13.70 51.38
C GLY A 16 -3.58 12.74 50.27
N THR A 17 -4.13 13.21 49.14
CA THR A 17 -4.39 12.37 47.96
C THR A 17 -3.36 12.65 46.87
N ALA A 18 -2.81 11.60 46.25
CA ALA A 18 -1.90 11.71 45.12
C ALA A 18 -2.53 12.63 44.07
N ASP A 19 -1.83 13.71 43.68
CA ASP A 19 -2.29 14.62 42.63
C ASP A 19 -2.43 13.83 41.32
N PRO A 20 -3.64 13.59 40.80
CA PRO A 20 -3.83 12.76 39.61
C PRO A 20 -3.21 13.35 38.34
N TRP A 21 -2.86 14.64 38.37
CA TRP A 21 -2.25 15.38 37.24
C TRP A 21 -0.82 15.83 37.53
N ARG A 22 -0.08 15.13 38.38
CA ARG A 22 1.30 15.52 38.71
C ARG A 22 2.20 15.49 37.46
N ASN A 23 3.04 16.52 37.34
CA ASN A 23 4.06 16.54 36.31
C ASN A 23 5.13 15.49 36.59
N ARG A 24 5.38 14.60 35.62
CA ARG A 24 6.41 13.56 35.71
C ARG A 24 7.71 13.96 35.02
N ILE A 25 7.74 15.09 34.32
CA ILE A 25 8.97 15.62 33.69
C ILE A 25 9.81 16.26 34.80
N VAL A 26 10.97 15.70 35.02
CA VAL A 26 11.88 16.10 36.12
C VAL A 26 13.11 16.88 35.60
N GLY A 27 13.28 16.94 34.27
CA GLY A 27 14.39 17.66 33.66
C GLY A 27 14.37 17.60 32.14
N GLN A 28 15.29 18.33 31.55
CA GLN A 28 15.53 18.33 30.10
C GLN A 28 17.03 18.51 29.83
N GLY A 29 17.48 18.09 28.66
CA GLY A 29 18.88 18.19 28.25
C GLY A 29 19.06 17.83 26.78
N ASP A 30 20.32 17.79 26.38
CA ASP A 30 20.72 17.27 25.08
C ASP A 30 21.67 16.09 25.34
N GLU A 31 21.42 14.95 24.72
CA GLU A 31 22.17 13.71 24.92
C GLU A 31 22.71 13.16 23.59
N ALA A 32 23.86 12.52 23.64
CA ALA A 32 24.37 11.80 22.49
C ALA A 32 23.47 10.58 22.19
N PRO A 33 23.02 10.36 20.94
CA PRO A 33 22.07 9.31 20.63
C PRO A 33 22.56 7.90 20.97
N ASP A 34 23.87 7.66 20.91
CA ASP A 34 24.52 6.38 21.26
C ASP A 34 24.54 6.06 22.77
N GLN A 35 24.27 7.06 23.61
CA GLN A 35 24.14 6.89 25.06
C GLN A 35 22.70 6.56 25.50
N LEU A 36 21.74 6.63 24.57
CA LEU A 36 20.34 6.39 24.86
C LEU A 36 19.99 4.90 24.69
N LEU A 37 19.60 4.27 25.78
CA LEU A 37 19.26 2.85 25.79
C LEU A 37 17.85 2.63 25.22
N ALA A 38 17.74 1.83 24.17
CA ALA A 38 16.45 1.39 23.66
C ALA A 38 15.69 0.59 24.73
N ASN A 39 14.39 0.84 24.87
CA ASN A 39 13.58 0.06 25.79
C ASN A 39 13.37 -1.37 25.27
N PRO A 40 13.74 -2.42 26.02
CA PRO A 40 13.57 -3.81 25.58
C PRO A 40 12.12 -4.21 25.38
N SER A 41 11.17 -3.50 26.00
CA SER A 41 9.72 -3.70 25.86
C SER A 41 9.11 -2.85 24.74
N ASN A 42 9.92 -2.20 23.91
CA ASN A 42 9.40 -1.45 22.77
C ASN A 42 8.85 -2.43 21.71
N TRP A 43 7.54 -2.42 21.53
CA TRP A 43 6.81 -3.30 20.61
C TRP A 43 6.61 -2.70 19.20
N ARG A 44 7.03 -1.45 18.96
CA ARG A 44 6.79 -0.72 17.73
C ARG A 44 7.74 -1.14 16.63
N ILE A 45 7.18 -1.41 15.46
CA ILE A 45 7.91 -1.64 14.22
C ILE A 45 7.60 -0.46 13.29
N HIS A 46 8.64 0.25 12.86
CA HIS A 46 8.51 1.43 12.03
C HIS A 46 8.73 1.09 10.55
N PRO A 47 7.69 1.17 9.68
CA PRO A 47 7.84 1.00 8.24
C PRO A 47 8.81 2.01 7.63
N THR A 48 9.43 1.65 6.50
CA THR A 48 10.36 2.53 5.78
C THR A 48 9.73 3.89 5.46
N ALA A 49 8.52 3.90 4.95
CA ALA A 49 7.78 5.12 4.65
C ALA A 49 7.63 6.07 5.86
N GLN A 50 7.36 5.53 7.06
CA GLN A 50 7.29 6.34 8.28
C GLN A 50 8.65 6.93 8.67
N ARG A 51 9.73 6.15 8.45
CA ARG A 51 11.10 6.60 8.72
C ARG A 51 11.48 7.76 7.78
N GLU A 52 11.19 7.61 6.49
CA GLU A 52 11.45 8.63 5.46
C GLU A 52 10.64 9.90 5.70
N ALA A 53 9.35 9.79 6.01
CA ALA A 53 8.50 10.92 6.33
C ALA A 53 8.99 11.70 7.56
N LEU A 54 9.35 10.99 8.65
CA LEU A 54 9.89 11.65 9.85
C LEU A 54 11.25 12.28 9.56
N ALA A 55 12.07 11.62 8.73
CA ALA A 55 13.36 12.16 8.31
C ALA A 55 13.18 13.49 7.56
N ALA A 56 12.25 13.54 6.58
CA ALA A 56 11.95 14.75 5.82
C ALA A 56 11.46 15.90 6.72
N VAL A 57 10.60 15.62 7.72
CA VAL A 57 10.15 16.63 8.68
C VAL A 57 11.31 17.15 9.53
N LEU A 58 12.21 16.29 9.99
CA LEU A 58 13.39 16.70 10.75
C LEU A 58 14.37 17.52 9.90
N ASP A 59 14.47 17.26 8.60
CA ASP A 59 15.31 18.01 7.67
C ASP A 59 14.74 19.41 7.39
N ASP A 60 13.41 19.51 7.25
CA ASP A 60 12.75 20.78 6.90
C ASP A 60 12.53 21.70 8.12
N VAL A 61 12.11 21.13 9.25
CA VAL A 61 11.68 21.90 10.43
C VAL A 61 12.64 21.75 11.61
N GLY A 62 13.40 20.66 11.67
CA GLY A 62 14.27 20.35 12.82
C GLY A 62 13.52 19.69 13.98
N TRP A 63 14.16 19.71 15.16
CA TRP A 63 13.67 19.06 16.37
C TRP A 63 12.58 19.87 17.06
N VAL A 64 11.31 19.49 16.88
CA VAL A 64 10.15 20.13 17.55
C VAL A 64 9.59 19.29 18.70
N GLN A 65 9.98 18.02 18.79
CA GLN A 65 9.56 17.11 19.85
C GLN A 65 10.77 16.38 20.45
N ARG A 66 10.92 16.47 21.77
CA ARG A 66 12.01 15.84 22.51
C ARG A 66 11.80 14.34 22.67
N VAL A 67 12.89 13.57 22.72
CA VAL A 67 12.86 12.16 23.12
C VAL A 67 12.58 12.08 24.63
N ILE A 68 11.78 11.11 25.08
CA ILE A 68 11.47 10.90 26.50
C ILE A 68 12.30 9.76 27.03
N VAL A 69 13.05 10.03 28.10
CA VAL A 69 13.94 9.07 28.79
C VAL A 69 13.52 8.93 30.25
N ASN A 70 13.32 7.70 30.71
CA ASN A 70 13.05 7.43 32.10
C ASN A 70 14.36 7.37 32.91
N ARG A 71 14.56 8.27 33.87
CA ARG A 71 15.74 8.29 34.72
C ARG A 71 15.88 7.06 35.63
N THR A 72 14.77 6.43 35.99
CA THR A 72 14.78 5.26 36.85
C THR A 72 15.36 4.03 36.13
N THR A 73 14.96 3.79 34.89
CA THR A 73 15.38 2.63 34.09
C THR A 73 16.49 2.94 33.11
N GLN A 74 16.76 4.22 32.85
CA GLN A 74 17.67 4.73 31.83
C GLN A 74 17.22 4.43 30.38
N HIS A 75 15.99 3.95 30.19
CA HIS A 75 15.47 3.61 28.88
C HIS A 75 14.71 4.74 28.21
N VAL A 76 14.76 4.76 26.88
CA VAL A 76 13.86 5.58 26.04
C VAL A 76 12.43 5.08 26.20
N VAL A 77 11.50 5.97 26.52
CA VAL A 77 10.06 5.67 26.65
C VAL A 77 9.28 6.11 25.43
N ASP A 78 9.69 7.21 24.82
CA ASP A 78 9.14 7.69 23.54
C ASP A 78 10.23 8.30 22.67
N GLY A 79 10.09 8.14 21.34
CA GLY A 79 11.03 8.68 20.36
C GLY A 79 12.09 7.70 19.86
N HIS A 80 11.90 6.39 19.98
CA HIS A 80 12.83 5.37 19.49
C HIS A 80 13.22 5.57 18.03
N LEU A 81 12.24 5.91 17.16
CA LEU A 81 12.51 6.18 15.76
C LEU A 81 13.38 7.42 15.57
N ARG A 82 13.17 8.47 16.37
CA ARG A 82 14.00 9.68 16.34
C ARG A 82 15.45 9.39 16.76
N VAL A 83 15.64 8.57 17.77
CA VAL A 83 16.98 8.10 18.16
C VAL A 83 17.64 7.29 17.05
N ALA A 84 16.90 6.37 16.42
CA ALA A 84 17.42 5.56 15.32
C ALA A 84 17.82 6.40 14.11
N LEU A 85 17.04 7.43 13.77
CA LEU A 85 17.38 8.38 12.70
C LEU A 85 18.60 9.21 13.05
N ALA A 86 18.70 9.72 14.27
CA ALA A 86 19.85 10.49 14.73
C ALA A 86 21.15 9.68 14.68
N LEU A 87 21.10 8.39 15.09
CA LEU A 87 22.24 7.49 14.98
C LEU A 87 22.66 7.26 13.52
N SER A 88 21.68 7.11 12.60
CA SER A 88 21.99 6.91 11.19
C SER A 88 22.57 8.13 10.49
N ARG A 89 22.49 9.31 11.11
CA ARG A 89 22.95 10.60 10.61
C ARG A 89 24.17 11.14 11.36
N ASP A 90 24.73 10.37 12.29
CA ASP A 90 25.84 10.78 13.12
C ASP A 90 25.58 12.10 13.85
N GLU A 91 24.32 12.33 14.30
CA GLU A 91 23.97 13.53 15.07
C GLU A 91 24.72 13.57 16.38
N PRO A 92 25.41 14.66 16.75
CA PRO A 92 26.23 14.70 17.94
C PRO A 92 25.40 14.67 19.22
N THR A 93 24.26 15.33 19.24
CA THR A 93 23.32 15.36 20.38
C THR A 93 21.90 15.55 19.91
N ILE A 94 20.93 15.05 20.68
CA ILE A 94 19.49 15.22 20.45
C ILE A 94 18.78 15.68 21.72
N PRO A 95 17.68 16.46 21.58
CA PRO A 95 16.98 16.99 22.75
C PRO A 95 16.17 15.92 23.45
N VAL A 96 16.31 15.84 24.79
CA VAL A 96 15.61 14.87 25.64
C VAL A 96 14.81 15.54 26.76
N ASN A 97 13.72 14.89 27.16
CA ASN A 97 13.01 15.14 28.42
C ASN A 97 13.21 13.94 29.33
N TYR A 98 13.53 14.20 30.59
CA TYR A 98 13.64 13.15 31.61
C TYR A 98 12.35 13.04 32.39
N VAL A 99 11.92 11.81 32.60
CA VAL A 99 10.79 11.46 33.46
C VAL A 99 11.23 10.53 34.57
N GLU A 100 10.51 10.47 35.68
CA GLU A 100 10.67 9.49 36.74
C GLU A 100 9.40 8.64 36.79
N LEU A 101 9.50 7.41 36.30
CA LEU A 101 8.43 6.42 36.26
C LEU A 101 8.93 5.13 36.96
N ASP A 102 8.05 4.48 37.71
CA ASP A 102 8.29 3.11 38.09
C ASP A 102 8.07 2.15 36.90
N GLU A 103 8.45 0.87 37.04
CA GLU A 103 8.37 -0.13 35.98
C GLU A 103 6.94 -0.31 35.45
N ARG A 104 5.94 -0.24 36.32
CA ARG A 104 4.53 -0.36 35.94
C ARG A 104 4.05 0.87 35.16
N GLU A 105 4.43 2.05 35.61
CA GLU A 105 4.10 3.33 34.95
C GLU A 105 4.77 3.41 33.56
N GLU A 106 6.02 2.99 33.44
CA GLU A 106 6.74 2.92 32.17
C GLU A 106 6.06 1.95 31.19
N ALA A 107 5.72 0.74 31.66
CA ALA A 107 5.00 -0.23 30.83
C ALA A 107 3.63 0.30 30.38
N LEU A 108 2.90 1.03 31.26
CA LEU A 108 1.61 1.65 30.88
C LEU A 108 1.78 2.75 29.82
N VAL A 109 2.81 3.58 29.96
CA VAL A 109 3.09 4.64 28.98
C VAL A 109 3.45 4.04 27.62
N LEU A 110 4.35 3.05 27.58
CA LEU A 110 4.70 2.34 26.35
C LEU A 110 3.48 1.69 25.66
N ALA A 111 2.59 1.11 26.43
CA ALA A 111 1.42 0.41 25.91
C ALA A 111 0.28 1.36 25.46
N ALA A 112 0.18 2.56 26.02
CA ALA A 112 -1.03 3.37 25.92
C ALA A 112 -0.89 4.64 25.08
N LEU A 113 0.26 5.33 25.07
CA LEU A 113 0.34 6.66 24.45
C LEU A 113 0.02 6.65 22.95
N ASP A 114 0.66 5.78 22.18
CA ASP A 114 0.44 5.71 20.72
C ASP A 114 -0.92 5.13 20.34
N PRO A 115 -1.39 4.01 20.93
CA PRO A 115 -2.73 3.53 20.65
C PRO A 115 -3.82 4.55 20.95
N ILE A 116 -3.69 5.31 22.06
CA ILE A 116 -4.65 6.39 22.40
C ILE A 116 -4.55 7.54 21.38
N ALA A 117 -3.32 7.95 21.00
CA ALA A 117 -3.15 8.98 19.97
C ALA A 117 -3.73 8.54 18.61
N ALA A 118 -3.56 7.25 18.24
CA ALA A 118 -4.10 6.68 17.01
C ALA A 118 -5.66 6.55 17.01
N MET A 119 -6.33 6.67 18.15
CA MET A 119 -7.81 6.72 18.22
C MET A 119 -8.41 8.05 17.73
N ALA A 120 -7.58 9.10 17.59
CA ALA A 120 -8.05 10.37 17.05
C ALA A 120 -8.42 10.22 15.57
N THR A 121 -9.59 10.73 15.19
CA THR A 121 -10.02 10.78 13.80
C THR A 121 -9.49 12.03 13.11
N THR A 122 -9.14 11.91 11.82
CA THR A 122 -8.62 13.02 11.04
C THR A 122 -9.78 13.87 10.46
N ASP A 123 -9.81 15.17 10.79
CA ASP A 123 -10.60 16.13 10.04
C ASP A 123 -9.86 16.44 8.72
N LYS A 124 -10.25 15.73 7.66
CA LYS A 124 -9.59 15.79 6.36
C LYS A 124 -9.58 17.20 5.76
N ASN A 125 -10.60 18.02 6.00
CA ASN A 125 -10.67 19.38 5.45
C ASN A 125 -9.64 20.29 6.13
N LYS A 126 -9.55 20.25 7.45
CA LYS A 126 -8.54 21.01 8.19
C LYS A 126 -7.12 20.57 7.87
N LEU A 127 -6.91 19.26 7.67
CA LEU A 127 -5.59 18.76 7.26
C LEU A 127 -5.20 19.29 5.88
N ARG A 128 -6.12 19.35 4.92
CA ARG A 128 -5.86 19.96 3.60
C ARG A 128 -5.46 21.43 3.69
N GLU A 129 -6.22 22.22 4.46
CA GLU A 129 -5.89 23.63 4.69
C GLU A 129 -4.50 23.80 5.30
N LEU A 130 -4.12 22.92 6.23
CA LEU A 130 -2.78 22.93 6.83
C LEU A 130 -1.68 22.56 5.82
N LEU A 131 -1.92 21.55 4.96
CA LEU A 131 -0.95 21.14 3.93
C LEU A 131 -0.74 22.22 2.87
N GLU A 132 -1.80 22.94 2.47
CA GLU A 132 -1.69 24.11 1.58
C GLU A 132 -0.84 25.22 2.21
N GLN A 133 -0.98 25.45 3.51
CA GLN A 133 -0.19 26.46 4.24
C GLN A 133 1.27 26.02 4.45
N ALA A 134 1.49 24.72 4.70
CA ALA A 134 2.80 24.16 5.02
C ALA A 134 3.74 24.15 3.80
N GLN A 135 3.21 24.13 2.57
CA GLN A 135 3.98 24.08 1.32
C GLN A 135 5.07 23.01 1.34
N VAL A 136 4.71 21.77 1.74
CA VAL A 136 5.62 20.65 1.89
C VAL A 136 6.44 20.45 0.60
N THR A 137 7.75 20.56 0.71
CA THR A 137 8.68 20.49 -0.44
C THR A 137 9.10 19.06 -0.78
N ASP A 138 9.22 18.20 0.24
CA ASP A 138 9.51 16.79 0.03
C ASP A 138 8.30 16.07 -0.60
N GLU A 139 8.51 15.46 -1.77
CA GLU A 139 7.46 14.85 -2.57
C GLU A 139 6.86 13.62 -1.87
N ALA A 140 7.70 12.75 -1.30
CA ALA A 140 7.26 11.53 -0.64
C ALA A 140 6.45 11.84 0.63
N LEU A 141 6.91 12.81 1.43
CA LEU A 141 6.18 13.29 2.61
C LEU A 141 4.84 13.92 2.22
N ARG A 142 4.84 14.78 1.19
CA ARG A 142 3.63 15.42 0.67
C ARG A 142 2.59 14.40 0.23
N ASP A 143 3.00 13.36 -0.50
CA ASP A 143 2.11 12.31 -0.99
C ASP A 143 1.51 11.48 0.14
N GLN A 144 2.31 11.13 1.16
CA GLN A 144 1.81 10.46 2.37
C GLN A 144 0.78 11.31 3.13
N LEU A 145 1.04 12.60 3.29
CA LEU A 145 0.12 13.50 3.97
C LEU A 145 -1.16 13.73 3.17
N ASN A 146 -1.05 13.80 1.84
CA ASN A 146 -2.19 13.87 0.94
C ASN A 146 -3.06 12.60 1.03
N ASP A 147 -2.46 11.41 1.12
CA ASP A 147 -3.19 10.17 1.35
C ASP A 147 -3.98 10.21 2.67
N VAL A 148 -3.35 10.66 3.76
CA VAL A 148 -4.03 10.82 5.08
C VAL A 148 -5.15 11.85 5.00
N ALA A 149 -4.97 12.94 4.24
CA ALA A 149 -5.98 13.96 4.01
C ALA A 149 -7.11 13.49 3.07
N GLY A 150 -6.95 12.30 2.45
CA GLY A 150 -7.85 11.82 1.40
C GLY A 150 -7.85 12.75 0.17
N MET A 151 -6.73 13.43 -0.06
CA MET A 151 -6.44 14.12 -1.31
C MET A 151 -5.89 13.05 -2.25
N THR A 152 -6.51 12.91 -3.40
CA THR A 152 -5.92 12.08 -4.46
C THR A 152 -4.63 12.80 -4.87
N ALA A 153 -3.48 12.18 -4.65
CA ALA A 153 -2.23 12.69 -5.20
C ALA A 153 -2.42 12.92 -6.70
N ALA A 154 -1.89 14.01 -7.22
CA ALA A 154 -1.89 14.20 -8.68
C ALA A 154 -1.20 12.97 -9.29
N LEU A 155 -1.87 12.30 -10.20
CA LEU A 155 -1.29 11.13 -10.87
C LEU A 155 -0.01 11.56 -11.57
N LYS A 156 1.07 10.80 -11.38
CA LYS A 156 2.29 11.01 -12.16
C LYS A 156 1.96 10.91 -13.65
N GLU A 157 2.31 11.95 -14.39
CA GLU A 157 2.20 11.94 -15.85
C GLU A 157 3.38 11.13 -16.41
N GLY A 158 3.08 10.22 -17.33
CA GLY A 158 4.11 9.46 -18.06
C GLY A 158 4.38 10.09 -19.43
N GLU A 159 5.43 9.58 -20.11
CA GLU A 159 5.78 9.99 -21.48
C GLU A 159 4.78 9.46 -22.53
N THR A 160 3.97 8.45 -22.17
CA THR A 160 2.96 7.82 -23.05
C THR A 160 1.59 7.76 -22.38
N ASP A 161 0.54 7.53 -23.19
CA ASP A 161 -0.79 7.22 -22.66
C ASP A 161 -0.71 5.99 -21.72
N PRO A 162 -1.19 6.11 -20.46
CA PRO A 162 -1.14 4.99 -19.51
C PRO A 162 -1.85 3.73 -20.02
N ASP A 163 -2.88 3.86 -20.85
CA ASP A 163 -3.59 2.72 -21.44
C ASP A 163 -2.91 2.15 -22.70
N ALA A 164 -1.86 2.79 -23.23
CA ALA A 164 -1.11 2.27 -24.36
C ALA A 164 -0.38 0.98 -23.99
N VAL A 165 -0.51 -0.05 -24.81
CA VAL A 165 0.18 -1.34 -24.64
C VAL A 165 1.03 -1.62 -25.89
N PRO A 166 2.33 -1.84 -25.69
CA PRO A 166 3.21 -2.23 -26.78
C PRO A 166 2.82 -3.57 -27.41
N ASP A 167 3.17 -3.74 -28.68
CA ASP A 167 2.99 -5.02 -29.37
C ASP A 167 3.91 -6.10 -28.77
N GLU A 168 3.43 -7.35 -28.79
CA GLU A 168 4.26 -8.50 -28.43
C GLU A 168 5.47 -8.61 -29.37
N ARG A 169 6.66 -8.82 -28.79
CA ARG A 169 7.89 -9.05 -29.53
C ARG A 169 8.66 -10.26 -29.02
N ALA A 170 9.58 -10.76 -29.83
CA ALA A 170 10.47 -11.84 -29.38
C ALA A 170 11.29 -11.37 -28.17
N THR A 171 11.44 -12.23 -27.19
CA THR A 171 12.17 -11.94 -25.95
C THR A 171 13.19 -13.03 -25.61
N LYS A 172 14.17 -12.65 -24.80
CA LYS A 172 15.16 -13.57 -24.18
C LYS A 172 14.80 -13.88 -22.73
N ILE A 173 13.69 -13.35 -22.22
CA ILE A 173 13.22 -13.61 -20.86
C ILE A 173 12.90 -15.09 -20.70
N GLN A 174 13.31 -15.65 -19.58
CA GLN A 174 13.08 -17.05 -19.24
C GLN A 174 12.39 -17.14 -17.86
N ARG A 175 11.72 -18.26 -17.62
CA ARG A 175 11.15 -18.56 -16.30
C ARG A 175 12.25 -18.49 -15.22
N GLY A 176 11.96 -17.81 -14.13
CA GLY A 176 12.89 -17.49 -13.06
C GLY A 176 13.60 -16.14 -13.22
N ASP A 177 13.46 -15.42 -14.34
CA ASP A 177 14.03 -14.10 -14.46
C ASP A 177 13.27 -13.08 -13.63
N LEU A 178 13.98 -12.33 -12.81
CA LEU A 178 13.46 -11.26 -11.98
C LEU A 178 13.98 -9.92 -12.46
N PHE A 179 13.10 -8.93 -12.57
CA PHE A 179 13.43 -7.57 -13.01
C PHE A 179 13.04 -6.55 -11.93
N ALA A 180 13.86 -5.53 -11.78
CA ALA A 180 13.54 -4.29 -11.07
C ALA A 180 13.18 -3.23 -12.12
N LEU A 181 12.03 -2.59 -11.94
CA LEU A 181 11.50 -1.50 -12.76
C LEU A 181 11.28 -0.30 -11.82
N GLY A 182 12.29 0.56 -11.65
CA GLY A 182 12.30 1.50 -10.54
C GLY A 182 12.14 0.76 -9.20
N ASP A 183 11.10 1.10 -8.44
CA ASP A 183 10.75 0.47 -7.17
C ASP A 183 9.83 -0.76 -7.32
N HIS A 184 9.40 -1.07 -8.55
CA HIS A 184 8.59 -2.25 -8.84
C HIS A 184 9.46 -3.51 -9.06
N ARG A 185 8.81 -4.67 -8.99
CA ARG A 185 9.43 -5.97 -9.25
C ARG A 185 8.55 -6.80 -10.16
N LEU A 186 9.15 -7.43 -11.16
CA LEU A 186 8.48 -8.36 -12.07
C LEU A 186 9.23 -9.68 -12.13
N LEU A 187 8.57 -10.78 -11.78
CA LEU A 187 9.11 -12.12 -11.90
C LEU A 187 8.42 -12.85 -13.07
N CYS A 188 9.23 -13.37 -14.00
CA CYS A 188 8.74 -14.37 -14.93
C CYS A 188 8.62 -15.71 -14.21
N GLY A 189 7.43 -16.02 -13.66
CA GLY A 189 7.22 -17.13 -12.74
C GLY A 189 5.77 -17.61 -12.68
N ASP A 190 5.47 -18.41 -11.66
CA ASP A 190 4.15 -18.95 -11.41
C ASP A 190 3.67 -18.57 -10.00
N CYS A 191 2.59 -17.83 -9.91
CA CYS A 191 2.06 -17.37 -8.62
C CYS A 191 1.43 -18.49 -7.77
N THR A 192 1.27 -19.70 -8.31
CA THR A 192 0.88 -20.89 -7.55
C THR A 192 2.06 -21.52 -6.82
N GLU A 193 3.30 -21.15 -7.19
CA GLU A 193 4.53 -21.65 -6.58
C GLU A 193 4.98 -20.71 -5.45
N ALA A 194 5.04 -21.23 -4.23
CA ALA A 194 5.39 -20.46 -3.04
C ALA A 194 6.81 -19.85 -3.11
N ASP A 195 7.76 -20.58 -3.73
CA ASP A 195 9.15 -20.13 -3.89
C ASP A 195 9.25 -18.93 -4.85
N ASP A 196 8.46 -18.93 -5.94
CA ASP A 196 8.41 -17.81 -6.88
C ASP A 196 7.87 -16.55 -6.18
N VAL A 197 6.77 -16.69 -5.41
CA VAL A 197 6.21 -15.58 -4.64
C VAL A 197 7.17 -15.11 -3.54
N ALA A 198 7.80 -16.01 -2.80
CA ALA A 198 8.78 -15.66 -1.76
C ALA A 198 9.97 -14.89 -2.35
N ARG A 199 10.48 -15.32 -3.52
CA ARG A 199 11.57 -14.64 -4.24
C ARG A 199 11.16 -13.26 -4.74
N LEU A 200 9.95 -13.11 -5.29
CA LEU A 200 9.40 -11.82 -5.69
C LEU A 200 9.36 -10.85 -4.50
N MET A 201 8.78 -11.31 -3.39
CA MET A 201 8.52 -10.49 -2.20
C MET A 201 9.78 -10.17 -1.38
N ASN A 202 10.81 -10.99 -1.45
CA ASN A 202 12.10 -10.77 -0.76
C ASN A 202 11.93 -10.41 0.73
N GLY A 203 11.09 -11.16 1.44
CA GLY A 203 10.83 -10.95 2.87
C GLY A 203 9.88 -9.80 3.21
N THR A 204 9.39 -9.04 2.22
CA THR A 204 8.39 -7.98 2.45
C THR A 204 6.97 -8.53 2.39
N LYS A 205 5.98 -7.73 2.80
CA LYS A 205 4.55 -8.06 2.74
C LYS A 205 3.81 -7.01 1.93
N ALA A 206 2.86 -7.47 1.10
CA ALA A 206 1.99 -6.58 0.34
C ALA A 206 0.81 -6.08 1.18
N GLN A 207 0.38 -4.86 0.91
CA GLN A 207 -0.75 -4.21 1.54
C GLN A 207 -2.06 -4.43 0.77
N MET A 208 -1.94 -4.89 -0.46
CA MET A 208 -3.08 -5.14 -1.34
C MET A 208 -2.77 -6.26 -2.33
N ILE A 209 -3.78 -7.08 -2.63
CA ILE A 209 -3.82 -7.91 -3.83
C ILE A 209 -4.77 -7.23 -4.83
N PHE A 210 -4.30 -6.99 -6.04
CA PHE A 210 -5.14 -6.62 -7.17
C PHE A 210 -4.83 -7.58 -8.31
N THR A 211 -5.78 -8.47 -8.66
CA THR A 211 -5.43 -9.58 -9.52
C THR A 211 -6.59 -10.05 -10.40
N ASP A 212 -6.28 -10.50 -11.62
CA ASP A 212 -7.23 -10.92 -12.65
C ASP A 212 -6.81 -12.30 -13.22
N PRO A 213 -7.04 -13.38 -12.48
CA PRO A 213 -6.68 -14.71 -12.93
C PRO A 213 -7.38 -15.12 -14.23
N PRO A 214 -6.78 -15.99 -15.07
CA PRO A 214 -7.47 -16.54 -16.24
C PRO A 214 -8.72 -17.32 -15.82
N TYR A 215 -9.81 -17.14 -16.56
CA TYR A 215 -11.14 -17.61 -16.14
C TYR A 215 -11.43 -19.08 -16.48
N GLY A 216 -10.48 -19.84 -17.03
CA GLY A 216 -10.67 -21.24 -17.43
C GLY A 216 -11.67 -21.44 -18.57
N VAL A 217 -11.94 -20.41 -19.34
CA VAL A 217 -12.96 -20.42 -20.41
C VAL A 217 -12.41 -20.85 -21.77
N ASN A 218 -11.18 -21.35 -21.85
CA ASN A 218 -10.49 -21.71 -23.11
C ASN A 218 -10.58 -20.57 -24.16
N TYR A 219 -10.32 -19.33 -23.74
CA TYR A 219 -10.43 -18.19 -24.63
C TYR A 219 -9.43 -18.30 -25.79
N ASP A 220 -9.95 -18.41 -27.03
CA ASP A 220 -9.15 -18.62 -28.25
C ASP A 220 -8.94 -17.33 -29.08
N GLY A 221 -9.29 -16.17 -28.50
CA GLY A 221 -9.12 -14.87 -29.14
C GLY A 221 -10.23 -14.48 -30.13
N GLY A 222 -11.30 -15.24 -30.23
CA GLY A 222 -12.46 -14.92 -31.09
C GLY A 222 -12.10 -14.89 -32.59
N LEU A 223 -12.42 -13.78 -33.28
CA LEU A 223 -12.22 -13.65 -34.74
C LEU A 223 -10.74 -13.68 -35.20
N LYS A 224 -9.79 -13.41 -34.31
CA LYS A 224 -8.33 -13.58 -34.57
C LYS A 224 -7.81 -14.72 -33.73
N LYS A 225 -7.50 -15.88 -34.33
CA LYS A 225 -6.86 -17.01 -33.63
C LYS A 225 -5.60 -16.54 -32.93
N ARG A 226 -5.60 -16.54 -31.60
CA ARG A 226 -4.45 -16.24 -30.75
C ARG A 226 -3.93 -17.49 -30.07
N LYS A 227 -2.68 -17.44 -29.61
CA LYS A 227 -2.09 -18.48 -28.76
C LYS A 227 -2.92 -18.60 -27.47
N ARG A 228 -3.35 -19.79 -27.10
CA ARG A 228 -4.10 -20.03 -25.86
C ARG A 228 -3.26 -19.60 -24.67
N LEU A 229 -3.88 -18.92 -23.71
CA LEU A 229 -3.23 -18.58 -22.45
C LEU A 229 -2.86 -19.88 -21.71
N LYS A 230 -1.65 -19.93 -21.14
CA LYS A 230 -1.26 -21.03 -20.25
C LYS A 230 -2.19 -21.01 -19.03
N ASN A 231 -2.60 -22.18 -18.55
CA ASN A 231 -3.50 -22.38 -17.41
C ASN A 231 -4.98 -21.93 -17.62
N ASP A 232 -5.41 -21.55 -18.83
CA ASP A 232 -6.80 -21.26 -19.16
C ASP A 232 -7.56 -22.54 -19.59
N HIS A 233 -7.37 -23.66 -18.87
CA HIS A 233 -8.07 -24.91 -19.13
C HIS A 233 -9.26 -25.07 -18.18
N GLN A 234 -10.39 -25.55 -18.68
CA GLN A 234 -11.66 -25.74 -17.95
C GLN A 234 -11.58 -26.55 -16.63
N ASN A 235 -10.47 -27.23 -16.34
CA ASN A 235 -10.28 -28.06 -15.16
C ASN A 235 -9.20 -27.58 -14.20
N THR A 236 -8.69 -26.35 -14.37
CA THR A 236 -7.65 -25.81 -13.49
C THR A 236 -8.29 -24.91 -12.43
N ASP A 237 -8.21 -25.31 -11.16
CA ASP A 237 -8.62 -24.47 -10.03
C ASP A 237 -7.53 -23.43 -9.73
N ILE A 238 -7.41 -22.45 -10.61
CA ILE A 238 -6.39 -21.41 -10.49
C ILE A 238 -6.58 -20.54 -9.24
N TYR A 239 -7.84 -20.29 -8.84
CA TYR A 239 -8.15 -19.55 -7.63
C TYR A 239 -7.68 -20.29 -6.37
N GLY A 240 -8.03 -21.57 -6.24
CA GLY A 240 -7.65 -22.40 -5.08
C GLY A 240 -6.14 -22.65 -4.99
N GLN A 241 -5.44 -22.64 -6.12
CA GLN A 241 -3.99 -22.82 -6.14
C GLN A 241 -3.24 -21.53 -5.84
N SER A 242 -3.64 -20.39 -6.40
CA SER A 242 -2.91 -19.12 -6.28
C SER A 242 -3.24 -18.33 -4.99
N LEU A 243 -4.52 -18.21 -4.62
CA LEU A 243 -4.93 -17.35 -3.53
C LEU A 243 -4.29 -17.68 -2.18
N PRO A 244 -4.15 -18.96 -1.76
CA PRO A 244 -3.47 -19.28 -0.50
C PRO A 244 -1.98 -18.91 -0.50
N VAL A 245 -1.32 -18.92 -1.65
CA VAL A 245 0.08 -18.54 -1.79
C VAL A 245 0.22 -17.01 -1.72
N LEU A 246 -0.62 -16.28 -2.46
CA LEU A 246 -0.64 -14.83 -2.46
C LEU A 246 -1.05 -14.26 -1.09
N GLU A 247 -2.01 -14.89 -0.39
CA GLU A 247 -2.45 -14.48 0.95
C GLU A 247 -1.29 -14.44 1.94
N ARG A 248 -0.45 -15.48 1.95
CA ARG A 248 0.72 -15.56 2.84
C ARG A 248 1.75 -14.46 2.59
N ALA A 249 1.73 -13.85 1.41
CA ALA A 249 2.61 -12.74 1.04
C ALA A 249 2.08 -11.36 1.43
N THR A 250 0.88 -11.27 2.03
CA THR A 250 0.25 -10.02 2.44
C THR A 250 0.31 -9.78 3.94
N ASP A 251 0.18 -8.53 4.38
CA ASP A 251 0.04 -8.18 5.79
C ASP A 251 -1.39 -8.38 6.32
N ASP A 252 -1.58 -8.20 7.63
CA ASP A 252 -2.87 -8.41 8.29
C ASP A 252 -3.94 -7.40 7.92
N GLN A 253 -3.57 -6.21 7.44
CA GLN A 253 -4.49 -5.14 7.07
C GLN A 253 -4.66 -5.02 5.55
N SER A 254 -4.27 -6.07 4.82
CA SER A 254 -4.34 -6.08 3.36
C SER A 254 -5.76 -6.19 2.83
N SER A 255 -6.01 -5.52 1.70
CA SER A 255 -7.22 -5.68 0.89
C SER A 255 -6.98 -6.64 -0.27
N ILE A 256 -8.05 -7.25 -0.77
CA ILE A 256 -8.06 -7.99 -2.02
C ILE A 256 -9.09 -7.43 -2.99
N TYR A 257 -8.68 -7.27 -4.27
CA TYR A 257 -9.54 -7.02 -5.41
C TYR A 257 -9.32 -8.17 -6.39
N LEU A 258 -10.31 -9.05 -6.46
CA LEU A 258 -10.27 -10.29 -7.24
C LEU A 258 -11.28 -10.22 -8.38
N TRP A 259 -10.79 -10.10 -9.60
CA TRP A 259 -11.62 -10.19 -10.79
C TRP A 259 -11.97 -11.65 -11.09
N TYR A 260 -13.17 -11.88 -11.60
CA TYR A 260 -13.65 -13.25 -11.82
C TYR A 260 -14.71 -13.34 -12.93
N ALA A 261 -14.86 -14.56 -13.48
CA ALA A 261 -16.00 -14.92 -14.31
C ALA A 261 -16.98 -15.83 -13.56
N ASP A 262 -16.48 -16.79 -12.76
CA ASP A 262 -17.28 -17.65 -11.88
C ASP A 262 -17.20 -17.16 -10.43
N GLY A 263 -18.24 -16.46 -9.99
CA GLY A 263 -18.30 -15.90 -8.65
C GLY A 263 -18.36 -16.95 -7.53
N HIS A 264 -18.88 -18.14 -7.77
CA HIS A 264 -18.94 -19.18 -6.76
C HIS A 264 -17.55 -19.78 -6.51
N ALA A 265 -16.81 -20.10 -7.57
CA ALA A 265 -15.46 -20.63 -7.46
C ALA A 265 -14.52 -19.59 -6.83
N ALA A 266 -14.57 -18.36 -7.28
CA ALA A 266 -13.75 -17.26 -6.76
C ALA A 266 -14.03 -16.96 -5.28
N ALA A 267 -15.32 -16.90 -4.87
CA ALA A 267 -15.71 -16.65 -3.48
C ALA A 267 -15.30 -17.81 -2.55
N ALA A 268 -15.49 -19.06 -2.99
CA ALA A 268 -15.09 -20.23 -2.21
C ALA A 268 -13.57 -20.28 -2.01
N ALA A 269 -12.79 -20.02 -3.06
CA ALA A 269 -11.34 -19.99 -2.98
C ALA A 269 -10.82 -18.83 -2.10
N ALA A 270 -11.40 -17.64 -2.21
CA ALA A 270 -11.07 -16.49 -1.36
C ALA A 270 -11.33 -16.79 0.13
N ALA A 271 -12.50 -17.39 0.43
CA ALA A 271 -12.84 -17.82 1.79
C ALA A 271 -11.90 -18.89 2.34
N ALA A 272 -11.52 -19.88 1.51
CA ALA A 272 -10.58 -20.94 1.86
C ALA A 272 -9.16 -20.37 2.09
N ALA A 273 -8.78 -19.35 1.35
CA ALA A 273 -7.50 -18.63 1.53
C ALA A 273 -7.51 -17.67 2.74
N GLY A 274 -8.62 -17.54 3.46
CA GLY A 274 -8.69 -16.69 4.66
C GLY A 274 -9.18 -15.25 4.41
N TYR A 275 -9.77 -14.95 3.25
CA TYR A 275 -10.42 -13.68 2.96
C TYR A 275 -11.91 -13.68 3.27
N GLU A 276 -12.42 -12.53 3.67
CA GLU A 276 -13.84 -12.22 3.78
C GLU A 276 -14.21 -11.23 2.67
N ILE A 277 -15.17 -11.59 1.84
CA ILE A 277 -15.67 -10.72 0.77
C ILE A 277 -16.66 -9.72 1.37
N VAL A 278 -16.35 -8.45 1.23
CA VAL A 278 -17.17 -7.34 1.77
C VAL A 278 -18.21 -6.91 0.76
N CYS A 279 -17.83 -6.75 -0.51
CA CYS A 279 -18.76 -6.35 -1.55
C CYS A 279 -18.32 -6.86 -2.93
N GLN A 280 -19.26 -6.77 -3.87
CA GLN A 280 -19.02 -6.95 -5.30
C GLN A 280 -18.97 -5.60 -5.98
N ILE A 281 -17.88 -5.34 -6.70
CA ILE A 281 -17.71 -4.18 -7.56
C ILE A 281 -18.04 -4.61 -9.00
N ILE A 282 -18.74 -3.76 -9.72
CA ILE A 282 -19.12 -4.00 -11.12
C ILE A 282 -18.47 -2.91 -11.99
N TRP A 283 -17.55 -3.29 -12.85
CA TRP A 283 -17.13 -2.41 -13.92
C TRP A 283 -18.13 -2.44 -15.08
N ALA A 284 -18.87 -1.35 -15.25
CA ALA A 284 -19.79 -1.16 -16.38
C ALA A 284 -19.02 -0.65 -17.60
N LYS A 285 -19.08 -1.40 -18.69
CA LYS A 285 -18.44 -1.07 -19.97
C LYS A 285 -19.35 -0.17 -20.81
N ASN A 286 -18.78 0.72 -21.62
CA ASN A 286 -19.53 1.53 -22.57
C ASN A 286 -20.12 0.69 -23.71
N HIS A 287 -19.47 -0.43 -24.10
CA HIS A 287 -19.94 -1.33 -25.15
C HIS A 287 -20.18 -2.73 -24.63
N ALA A 288 -21.22 -3.40 -25.12
CA ALA A 288 -21.49 -4.79 -24.82
C ALA A 288 -20.53 -5.72 -25.60
N GLN A 289 -20.17 -6.86 -25.00
CA GLN A 289 -19.45 -7.91 -25.71
C GLN A 289 -20.35 -8.50 -26.82
N PHE A 290 -19.80 -8.58 -28.01
CA PHE A 290 -20.51 -9.21 -29.11
C PHE A 290 -20.33 -10.74 -29.05
N VAL A 291 -21.36 -11.42 -28.53
CA VAL A 291 -21.46 -12.89 -28.54
C VAL A 291 -22.69 -13.28 -29.33
N THR A 292 -22.50 -13.92 -30.47
CA THR A 292 -23.58 -14.23 -31.41
C THR A 292 -24.68 -15.14 -30.84
N SER A 293 -24.28 -16.10 -29.98
CA SER A 293 -25.17 -17.12 -29.42
C SER A 293 -25.92 -16.72 -28.14
N ALA A 294 -25.54 -15.59 -27.50
CA ALA A 294 -26.16 -15.18 -26.25
C ALA A 294 -27.34 -14.20 -26.49
N HIS A 295 -28.47 -14.43 -25.83
CA HIS A 295 -29.61 -13.50 -25.86
C HIS A 295 -29.29 -12.18 -25.16
N TYR A 296 -28.65 -12.25 -23.98
CA TYR A 296 -28.16 -11.08 -23.25
C TYR A 296 -26.66 -10.90 -23.50
N LYS A 297 -26.26 -9.67 -23.86
CA LYS A 297 -24.86 -9.32 -24.10
C LYS A 297 -24.23 -8.79 -22.82
N GLY A 298 -23.14 -9.40 -22.40
CA GLY A 298 -22.38 -8.93 -21.23
C GLY A 298 -21.85 -7.52 -21.42
N LYS A 299 -22.18 -6.60 -20.52
CA LYS A 299 -21.74 -5.21 -20.53
C LYS A 299 -20.99 -4.82 -19.26
N HIS A 300 -20.56 -5.81 -18.49
CA HIS A 300 -19.85 -5.57 -17.24
C HIS A 300 -18.82 -6.67 -16.95
N GLU A 301 -17.92 -6.38 -16.04
CA GLU A 301 -17.04 -7.36 -15.40
C GLU A 301 -17.14 -7.19 -13.89
N PRO A 302 -17.30 -8.28 -13.12
CA PRO A 302 -17.39 -8.25 -11.67
C PRO A 302 -16.02 -8.41 -11.02
N CYS A 303 -15.85 -7.77 -9.87
CA CYS A 303 -14.70 -7.90 -8.99
C CYS A 303 -15.16 -8.05 -7.54
N PHE A 304 -14.59 -8.96 -6.78
CA PHE A 304 -14.77 -9.00 -5.35
C PHE A 304 -13.77 -8.08 -4.67
N HIS A 305 -14.28 -7.28 -3.72
CA HIS A 305 -13.47 -6.57 -2.74
C HIS A 305 -13.64 -7.23 -1.38
N GLY A 306 -12.53 -7.47 -0.69
CA GLY A 306 -12.52 -8.10 0.62
C GLY A 306 -11.24 -7.79 1.40
N HIS A 307 -11.14 -8.38 2.58
CA HIS A 307 -9.99 -8.28 3.48
C HIS A 307 -9.73 -9.61 4.18
N LYS A 308 -8.63 -9.72 4.90
CA LYS A 308 -8.36 -10.91 5.71
C LYS A 308 -9.42 -11.11 6.78
N LYS A 309 -9.87 -12.34 6.95
CA LYS A 309 -10.91 -12.72 7.92
C LYS A 309 -10.51 -12.30 9.34
N ASN A 310 -11.47 -11.69 10.06
CA ASN A 310 -11.28 -11.15 11.40
C ASN A 310 -10.22 -10.03 11.50
N LYS A 311 -9.91 -9.36 10.41
CA LYS A 311 -9.01 -8.19 10.35
C LYS A 311 -9.74 -7.01 9.73
N THR A 312 -9.19 -5.82 9.89
CA THR A 312 -9.71 -4.60 9.27
C THR A 312 -8.71 -4.14 8.21
N ALA A 313 -9.17 -4.00 6.97
CA ALA A 313 -8.34 -3.44 5.91
C ALA A 313 -8.14 -1.93 6.09
N ARG A 314 -7.05 -1.43 5.55
CA ARG A 314 -6.84 0.02 5.40
C ARG A 314 -7.81 0.58 4.38
N TRP A 315 -8.26 1.81 4.60
CA TRP A 315 -9.13 2.52 3.68
C TRP A 315 -8.76 3.99 3.60
N PHE A 316 -8.41 4.45 2.41
CA PHE A 316 -8.00 5.82 2.10
C PHE A 316 -9.02 6.54 1.21
N GLY A 317 -9.93 5.78 0.60
CA GLY A 317 -10.97 6.29 -0.27
C GLY A 317 -12.01 7.16 0.44
N ALA A 318 -12.87 7.79 -0.36
CA ALA A 318 -13.97 8.58 0.16
C ALA A 318 -15.03 7.69 0.84
N ASN A 319 -15.78 8.26 1.81
CA ASN A 319 -16.83 7.54 2.54
C ASN A 319 -18.08 7.24 1.70
N ASN A 320 -18.19 7.81 0.50
CA ASN A 320 -19.30 7.65 -0.43
C ASN A 320 -18.90 6.90 -1.71
N GLU A 321 -17.84 6.09 -1.66
CA GLU A 321 -17.46 5.20 -2.76
C GLU A 321 -18.60 4.26 -3.12
N VAL A 322 -18.78 4.03 -4.42
CA VAL A 322 -19.87 3.21 -4.95
C VAL A 322 -19.32 1.95 -5.63
N THR A 323 -20.11 0.90 -5.65
CA THR A 323 -19.73 -0.40 -6.23
C THR A 323 -19.92 -0.49 -7.74
N LEU A 324 -20.60 0.47 -8.37
CA LEU A 324 -20.73 0.55 -9.83
C LEU A 324 -19.65 1.50 -10.37
N TRP A 325 -18.71 0.94 -11.13
CA TRP A 325 -17.60 1.68 -11.73
C TRP A 325 -17.79 1.83 -13.22
N GLU A 326 -18.06 3.06 -13.66
CA GLU A 326 -18.30 3.40 -15.06
C GLU A 326 -17.02 3.97 -15.68
N TYR A 327 -16.28 3.12 -16.38
CA TYR A 327 -15.10 3.50 -17.13
C TYR A 327 -15.21 3.08 -18.57
N SER A 328 -14.98 4.03 -19.47
CA SER A 328 -14.93 3.75 -20.90
C SER A 328 -13.68 2.93 -21.21
N ARG A 329 -13.81 1.95 -22.09
CA ARG A 329 -12.67 1.30 -22.70
C ARG A 329 -11.97 2.31 -23.61
N SER A 330 -10.63 2.43 -23.51
CA SER A 330 -9.87 3.22 -24.47
C SER A 330 -10.08 2.66 -25.88
N SER A 331 -10.45 3.53 -26.82
CA SER A 331 -10.66 3.17 -28.23
C SER A 331 -9.37 2.88 -28.98
N SER A 332 -8.21 3.17 -28.38
CA SER A 332 -6.89 2.97 -28.99
C SER A 332 -6.37 1.52 -28.93
N ASN A 333 -7.06 0.62 -28.21
CA ASN A 333 -6.59 -0.74 -27.97
C ASN A 333 -7.39 -1.83 -28.74
N ASP A 334 -7.39 -1.77 -30.07
CA ASP A 334 -7.90 -2.87 -30.92
C ASP A 334 -7.08 -4.17 -30.76
N TYR A 335 -5.90 -4.12 -30.13
CA TYR A 335 -4.95 -5.21 -30.03
C TYR A 335 -5.10 -6.06 -28.74
N HIS A 336 -5.63 -5.51 -27.64
CA HIS A 336 -5.81 -6.24 -26.37
C HIS A 336 -7.25 -6.16 -25.85
N PRO A 337 -8.18 -6.96 -26.38
CA PRO A 337 -9.62 -6.87 -26.09
C PRO A 337 -10.01 -7.21 -24.64
N THR A 338 -9.11 -7.77 -23.83
CA THR A 338 -9.36 -8.16 -22.44
C THR A 338 -8.73 -7.22 -21.42
N GLN A 339 -7.95 -6.22 -21.84
CA GLN A 339 -7.28 -5.32 -20.92
C GLN A 339 -8.28 -4.38 -20.22
N LYS A 340 -8.07 -4.24 -18.90
CA LYS A 340 -8.79 -3.26 -18.07
C LYS A 340 -8.16 -1.87 -18.18
N PRO A 341 -8.95 -0.78 -18.20
CA PRO A 341 -8.43 0.58 -18.10
C PRO A 341 -7.59 0.77 -16.85
N VAL A 342 -6.46 1.48 -16.97
CA VAL A 342 -5.58 1.80 -15.83
C VAL A 342 -6.34 2.55 -14.74
N ALA A 343 -7.28 3.41 -15.10
CA ALA A 343 -8.12 4.16 -14.17
C ALA A 343 -8.89 3.27 -13.16
N ILE A 344 -9.23 2.03 -13.51
CA ILE A 344 -9.86 1.07 -12.61
C ILE A 344 -8.88 0.64 -11.51
N ALA A 345 -7.65 0.31 -11.90
CA ALA A 345 -6.59 -0.07 -10.95
C ALA A 345 -6.18 1.13 -10.09
N VAL A 346 -6.07 2.34 -10.68
CA VAL A 346 -5.81 3.58 -9.94
C VAL A 346 -6.84 3.80 -8.83
N ARG A 347 -8.14 3.65 -9.13
CA ARG A 347 -9.20 3.80 -8.12
C ARG A 347 -9.08 2.77 -7.00
N ALA A 348 -8.90 1.51 -7.34
CA ALA A 348 -8.76 0.44 -6.35
C ALA A 348 -7.54 0.63 -5.45
N ILE A 349 -6.38 0.92 -6.06
CA ILE A 349 -5.11 1.13 -5.38
C ILE A 349 -5.19 2.36 -4.48
N GLY A 350 -5.67 3.49 -5.00
CA GLY A 350 -5.83 4.74 -4.24
C GLY A 350 -6.76 4.60 -3.04
N ASN A 351 -7.81 3.77 -3.15
CA ASN A 351 -8.74 3.54 -2.05
C ASN A 351 -8.17 2.65 -0.93
N SER A 352 -7.21 1.78 -1.23
CA SER A 352 -6.78 0.71 -0.30
C SER A 352 -5.30 0.74 0.07
N THR A 353 -4.50 1.65 -0.48
CA THR A 353 -3.06 1.73 -0.21
C THR A 353 -2.58 3.16 -0.02
N ALA A 354 -1.55 3.33 0.81
CA ALA A 354 -0.80 4.56 1.00
C ALA A 354 0.41 4.63 0.03
N HIS A 355 1.07 5.80 -0.01
CA HIS A 355 2.32 5.98 -0.74
C HIS A 355 3.35 4.89 -0.38
N MET A 356 4.09 4.38 -1.37
CA MET A 356 5.08 3.30 -1.24
C MET A 356 4.54 1.95 -0.74
N ASP A 357 3.24 1.77 -0.53
CA ASP A 357 2.66 0.46 -0.25
C ASP A 357 2.85 -0.49 -1.45
N ILE A 358 2.93 -1.79 -1.16
CA ILE A 358 3.14 -2.83 -2.18
C ILE A 358 1.79 -3.41 -2.60
N ILE A 359 1.53 -3.38 -3.91
CA ILE A 359 0.44 -4.10 -4.55
C ILE A 359 1.01 -5.40 -5.13
N LEU A 360 0.42 -6.53 -4.77
CA LEU A 360 0.77 -7.85 -5.30
C LEU A 360 -0.21 -8.23 -6.40
N ASP A 361 0.33 -8.50 -7.58
CA ASP A 361 -0.45 -9.01 -8.72
C ASP A 361 0.14 -10.33 -9.22
N GLY A 362 -0.59 -11.41 -9.06
CA GLY A 362 -0.17 -12.75 -9.50
C GLY A 362 -0.31 -13.00 -11.01
N PHE A 363 -1.01 -12.12 -11.74
CA PHE A 363 -1.36 -12.29 -13.16
C PHE A 363 -1.30 -10.96 -13.91
N ILE A 364 -0.11 -10.31 -13.89
CA ILE A 364 0.06 -8.92 -14.34
C ILE A 364 -0.26 -8.70 -15.83
N GLY A 365 -0.10 -9.74 -16.68
CA GLY A 365 -0.36 -9.64 -18.11
C GLY A 365 0.36 -8.49 -18.79
N GLY A 366 -0.41 -7.53 -19.33
CA GLY A 366 0.13 -6.34 -20.00
C GLY A 366 0.51 -5.17 -19.10
N GLY A 367 0.62 -5.36 -17.77
CA GLY A 367 1.21 -4.37 -16.86
C GLY A 367 0.25 -3.29 -16.33
N THR A 368 -1.06 -3.44 -16.43
CA THR A 368 -2.03 -2.40 -16.00
C THR A 368 -1.85 -2.00 -14.55
N THR A 369 -1.71 -2.97 -13.64
CA THR A 369 -1.50 -2.74 -12.21
C THR A 369 -0.18 -2.00 -11.95
N MET A 370 0.87 -2.30 -12.69
CA MET A 370 2.18 -1.66 -12.56
C MET A 370 2.13 -0.18 -12.96
N ILE A 371 1.49 0.14 -14.09
CA ILE A 371 1.32 1.55 -14.52
C ILE A 371 0.47 2.33 -13.52
N ALA A 372 -0.62 1.74 -13.00
CA ALA A 372 -1.44 2.38 -11.98
C ALA A 372 -0.65 2.64 -10.67
N ALA A 373 0.16 1.67 -10.26
CA ALA A 373 1.03 1.82 -9.08
C ALA A 373 2.09 2.91 -9.29
N GLU A 374 2.73 2.97 -10.48
CA GLU A 374 3.66 4.03 -10.86
C GLU A 374 2.99 5.42 -10.78
N GLN A 375 1.81 5.59 -11.40
CA GLN A 375 1.07 6.85 -11.37
C GLN A 375 0.77 7.34 -9.96
N LEU A 376 0.55 6.42 -9.02
CA LEU A 376 0.20 6.73 -7.64
C LEU A 376 1.40 6.78 -6.68
N GLY A 377 2.63 6.53 -7.14
CA GLY A 377 3.79 6.42 -6.25
C GLY A 377 3.69 5.21 -5.29
N ARG A 378 3.12 4.11 -5.75
CA ARG A 378 3.06 2.82 -5.05
C ARG A 378 4.03 1.85 -5.71
N ARG A 379 4.26 0.70 -5.08
CA ARG A 379 5.12 -0.37 -5.61
C ARG A 379 4.27 -1.53 -6.08
N CYS A 380 4.48 -1.98 -7.29
CA CYS A 380 3.85 -3.19 -7.83
C CYS A 380 4.86 -4.34 -7.83
N TYR A 381 4.56 -5.41 -7.10
CA TYR A 381 5.30 -6.67 -7.15
C TYR A 381 4.45 -7.69 -7.89
N ALA A 382 4.92 -8.12 -9.05
CA ALA A 382 4.08 -8.84 -10.01
C ALA A 382 4.72 -10.11 -10.54
N ILE A 383 3.87 -11.08 -10.85
CA ILE A 383 4.24 -12.34 -11.50
C ILE A 383 3.53 -12.47 -12.84
N GLU A 384 4.24 -12.96 -13.82
CA GLU A 384 3.71 -13.34 -15.13
C GLU A 384 4.37 -14.64 -15.60
N ILE A 385 3.57 -15.61 -16.01
CA ILE A 385 4.06 -16.92 -16.42
C ILE A 385 4.59 -16.95 -17.87
N GLU A 386 4.10 -16.03 -18.71
CA GLU A 386 4.46 -15.98 -20.12
C GLU A 386 5.56 -14.94 -20.38
N PRO A 387 6.76 -15.36 -20.84
CA PRO A 387 7.88 -14.46 -21.07
C PRO A 387 7.59 -13.28 -22.02
N THR A 388 6.71 -13.48 -23.00
CA THR A 388 6.30 -12.42 -23.94
C THR A 388 5.50 -11.33 -23.25
N TYR A 389 4.63 -11.66 -22.31
CA TYR A 389 3.89 -10.67 -21.50
C TYR A 389 4.78 -9.99 -20.48
N CYS A 390 5.77 -10.68 -19.90
CA CYS A 390 6.81 -10.01 -19.11
C CYS A 390 7.52 -8.93 -19.94
N GLN A 391 7.84 -9.23 -21.20
CA GLN A 391 8.46 -8.25 -22.09
C GLN A 391 7.53 -7.08 -22.39
N VAL A 392 6.24 -7.32 -22.65
CA VAL A 392 5.24 -6.26 -22.87
C VAL A 392 5.13 -5.35 -21.64
N THR A 393 5.08 -5.93 -20.43
CA THR A 393 5.04 -5.15 -19.19
C THR A 393 6.29 -4.28 -19.02
N ILE A 394 7.48 -4.81 -19.30
CA ILE A 394 8.74 -4.05 -19.25
C ILE A 394 8.71 -2.92 -20.28
N ASP A 395 8.40 -3.22 -21.54
CA ASP A 395 8.39 -2.23 -22.61
C ASP A 395 7.38 -1.11 -22.34
N ARG A 396 6.21 -1.46 -21.77
CA ARG A 396 5.18 -0.49 -21.38
C ARG A 396 5.65 0.43 -20.27
N TRP A 397 6.24 -0.12 -19.20
CA TRP A 397 6.76 0.67 -18.10
C TRP A 397 7.92 1.57 -18.54
N GLU A 398 8.85 1.05 -19.34
CA GLU A 398 9.96 1.83 -19.92
C GLU A 398 9.45 2.97 -20.80
N ALA A 399 8.43 2.73 -21.63
CA ALA A 399 7.83 3.75 -22.48
C ALA A 399 7.07 4.81 -21.66
N PHE A 400 6.45 4.40 -20.55
CA PHE A 400 5.69 5.29 -19.69
C PHE A 400 6.60 6.20 -18.84
N THR A 401 7.69 5.65 -18.30
CA THR A 401 8.57 6.37 -17.35
C THR A 401 9.81 6.98 -17.99
N GLY A 402 10.20 6.55 -19.19
CA GLY A 402 11.50 6.88 -19.78
C GLY A 402 12.69 6.15 -19.15
N GLU A 403 12.47 5.38 -18.07
CA GLU A 403 13.51 4.63 -17.36
C GLU A 403 13.78 3.26 -17.98
N LYS A 404 14.80 2.55 -17.48
CA LYS A 404 15.17 1.21 -17.96
C LYS A 404 15.07 0.17 -16.87
N ALA A 405 14.36 -0.92 -17.18
CA ALA A 405 14.29 -2.09 -16.32
C ALA A 405 15.66 -2.76 -16.19
N LYS A 406 15.93 -3.32 -14.99
CA LYS A 406 17.19 -4.00 -14.69
C LYS A 406 16.91 -5.43 -14.30
N LYS A 407 17.56 -6.40 -14.95
CA LYS A 407 17.51 -7.79 -14.53
C LYS A 407 18.27 -7.95 -13.20
N VAL A 408 17.60 -8.47 -12.20
CA VAL A 408 18.19 -8.76 -10.89
C VAL A 408 18.98 -10.06 -11.02
N GLN A 409 20.24 -10.02 -10.66
CA GLN A 409 21.05 -11.24 -10.63
C GLN A 409 20.61 -12.15 -9.48
N PRO A 410 20.68 -13.50 -9.64
CA PRO A 410 20.29 -14.46 -8.60
C PRO A 410 21.10 -14.30 -7.33
#